data_5a2a462cd8ea6f9e94ca892b2eacad0d
#
_entry.id   5a2a462cd8ea6f9e94ca892b2eacad0d
#
_cell.length_a   1.000
_cell.length_b   1.000
_cell.length_c   1.000
_cell.angle_alpha   90.00
_cell.angle_beta   90.00
_cell.angle_gamma   90.00
#
_symmetry.space_group_name_H-M   'P 1'
#
loop_
_entity.id
_entity.type
_entity.pdbx_description
1 polymer ?
#
loop_
_entity_poly.entity_id
_entity_poly.type
_entity_poly.pdbx_seq_one_letter_code
_entity_poly.pdbx_strand_id
1 'polypeptide(L)'
;NQKSISTALNTLIKLRMEALDWKSESPIFSSDELNFNETGRKSGVWRLDFAKESISVEVSFNHGEAIAWNLIKPVIASEVNNVKKAINTKVGVIICATQAMKESGGFDGAVGQYEKVLQYMTPLRTMLSVPIIIIGLKKPKTFEVEVIKTDKGKKGIIKRI
;
A
#
# COMPACT_ATOMS: atom_id res chain seq x y z
N ASN A 1 -21.55 1.89 -2.95
CA ASN A 1 -21.68 2.46 -1.60
C ASN A 1 -20.38 2.22 -0.82
N GLN A 2 -19.45 3.16 -0.91
CA GLN A 2 -18.19 3.09 -0.20
C GLN A 2 -18.18 4.07 0.96
N LYS A 3 -17.52 3.70 2.07
CA LYS A 3 -17.39 4.53 3.28
C LYS A 3 -16.33 5.61 3.09
N SER A 4 -15.24 5.29 2.39
CA SER A 4 -14.06 6.16 2.22
C SER A 4 -13.66 6.29 0.76
N ILE A 5 -12.74 7.21 0.48
CA ILE A 5 -12.16 7.39 -0.85
C ILE A 5 -11.02 6.39 -1.15
N SER A 6 -10.71 5.43 -0.26
CA SER A 6 -9.58 4.50 -0.44
C SER A 6 -9.65 3.72 -1.75
N THR A 7 -10.82 3.17 -2.09
CA THR A 7 -10.99 2.41 -3.33
C THR A 7 -10.81 3.29 -4.57
N ALA A 8 -11.36 4.51 -4.54
CA ALA A 8 -11.20 5.46 -5.66
C ALA A 8 -9.72 5.86 -5.84
N LEU A 9 -9.00 6.06 -4.74
CA LEU A 9 -7.56 6.34 -4.78
C LEU A 9 -6.77 5.15 -5.31
N ASN A 10 -7.03 3.94 -4.82
CA ASN A 10 -6.37 2.73 -5.33
C ASN A 10 -6.59 2.57 -6.84
N THR A 11 -7.83 2.77 -7.31
CA THR A 11 -8.15 2.71 -8.74
C THR A 11 -7.40 3.78 -9.52
N LEU A 12 -7.39 5.03 -9.04
CA LEU A 12 -6.70 6.13 -9.71
C LEU A 12 -5.18 5.91 -9.75
N ILE A 13 -4.58 5.51 -8.64
CA ILE A 13 -3.14 5.20 -8.56
C ILE A 13 -2.81 4.09 -9.55
N LYS A 14 -3.59 2.99 -9.53
CA LYS A 14 -3.37 1.88 -10.46
C LYS A 14 -3.41 2.33 -11.91
N LEU A 15 -4.45 3.03 -12.33
CA LEU A 15 -4.59 3.53 -13.71
C LEU A 15 -3.41 4.43 -14.11
N ARG A 16 -2.96 5.31 -13.21
CA ARG A 16 -1.84 6.22 -13.50
C ARG A 16 -0.50 5.51 -13.55
N MET A 17 -0.28 4.55 -12.64
CA MET A 17 0.95 3.76 -12.61
C MET A 17 1.05 2.88 -13.86
N GLU A 18 -0.01 2.17 -14.24
CA GLU A 18 -0.06 1.32 -15.44
C GLU A 18 0.13 2.14 -16.72
N ALA A 19 -0.43 3.36 -16.81
CA ALA A 19 -0.21 4.28 -17.93
C ALA A 19 1.24 4.77 -18.05
N LEU A 20 2.04 4.60 -17.01
CA LEU A 20 3.48 4.89 -16.97
C LEU A 20 4.33 3.62 -17.00
N ASP A 21 3.78 2.51 -17.51
CA ASP A 21 4.43 1.19 -17.65
C ASP A 21 4.89 0.55 -16.34
N TRP A 22 4.28 0.89 -15.21
CA TRP A 22 4.49 0.16 -13.98
C TRP A 22 3.71 -1.16 -14.01
N LYS A 23 4.36 -2.25 -13.63
CA LYS A 23 3.70 -3.56 -13.49
C LYS A 23 2.96 -3.62 -12.17
N SER A 24 1.64 -3.73 -12.22
CA SER A 24 0.81 -3.97 -11.04
C SER A 24 0.88 -5.43 -10.59
N GLU A 25 0.60 -5.68 -9.31
CA GLU A 25 0.56 -7.04 -8.72
C GLU A 25 1.81 -7.87 -9.04
N SER A 26 3.00 -7.25 -8.95
CA SER A 26 4.26 -7.85 -9.38
C SER A 26 4.71 -8.92 -8.37
N PRO A 27 4.85 -10.21 -8.76
CA PRO A 27 5.37 -11.23 -7.88
C PRO A 27 6.85 -10.97 -7.56
N ILE A 28 7.22 -11.17 -6.29
CA ILE A 28 8.63 -11.04 -5.85
C ILE A 28 9.44 -12.26 -6.30
N PHE A 29 8.85 -13.45 -6.19
CA PHE A 29 9.51 -14.71 -6.49
C PHE A 29 8.99 -15.30 -7.81
N SER A 30 9.85 -16.07 -8.48
CA SER A 30 9.48 -16.81 -9.72
C SER A 30 8.98 -18.23 -9.45
N SER A 31 9.04 -18.70 -8.19
CA SER A 31 8.57 -20.02 -7.78
C SER A 31 7.05 -20.06 -7.67
N ASP A 32 6.42 -21.06 -8.27
CA ASP A 32 4.97 -21.27 -8.15
C ASP A 32 4.56 -21.64 -6.72
N GLU A 33 5.41 -22.33 -5.96
CA GLU A 33 5.18 -22.66 -4.56
C GLU A 33 4.93 -21.42 -3.69
N LEU A 34 5.59 -20.30 -4.03
CA LEU A 34 5.44 -19.03 -3.31
C LEU A 34 4.35 -18.13 -3.89
N ASN A 35 3.99 -18.33 -5.16
CA ASN A 35 3.01 -17.51 -5.87
C ASN A 35 1.58 -18.06 -5.79
N PHE A 36 1.42 -19.34 -5.44
CA PHE A 36 0.12 -19.99 -5.29
C PHE A 36 -0.01 -20.59 -3.89
N ASN A 37 -1.22 -20.63 -3.39
CA ASN A 37 -1.54 -21.34 -2.15
C ASN A 37 -1.74 -22.85 -2.41
N GLU A 38 -1.92 -23.63 -1.34
CA GLU A 38 -2.13 -25.10 -1.41
C GLU A 38 -3.32 -25.50 -2.30
N THR A 39 -4.27 -24.62 -2.55
CA THR A 39 -5.43 -24.84 -3.43
C THR A 39 -5.18 -24.39 -4.87
N GLY A 40 -3.95 -24.04 -5.24
CA GLY A 40 -3.59 -23.56 -6.58
C GLY A 40 -4.08 -22.14 -6.90
N ARG A 41 -4.60 -21.40 -5.94
CA ARG A 41 -5.01 -19.99 -6.11
C ARG A 41 -3.81 -19.07 -5.93
N LYS A 42 -3.77 -17.98 -6.72
CA LYS A 42 -2.72 -16.97 -6.59
C LYS A 42 -2.64 -16.43 -5.17
N SER A 43 -1.46 -16.53 -4.57
CA SER A 43 -1.16 -15.91 -3.28
C SER A 43 -0.83 -14.44 -3.47
N GLY A 44 -1.49 -13.56 -2.74
CA GLY A 44 -1.15 -12.12 -2.70
C GLY A 44 0.02 -11.77 -1.78
N VAL A 45 0.54 -12.75 -1.02
CA VAL A 45 1.51 -12.52 0.07
C VAL A 45 2.83 -11.96 -0.48
N TRP A 46 3.37 -12.60 -1.52
CA TRP A 46 4.67 -12.27 -2.09
C TRP A 46 4.55 -11.41 -3.36
N ARG A 47 3.73 -10.36 -3.28
CA ARG A 47 3.52 -9.42 -4.39
C ARG A 47 3.76 -8.00 -3.92
N LEU A 48 4.33 -7.21 -4.82
CA LEU A 48 4.38 -5.76 -4.73
C LEU A 48 3.15 -5.18 -5.43
N ASP A 49 2.57 -4.11 -4.89
CA ASP A 49 1.45 -3.45 -5.56
C ASP A 49 1.88 -2.96 -6.94
N PHE A 50 3.09 -2.38 -7.04
CA PHE A 50 3.70 -2.02 -8.33
C PHE A 50 5.21 -2.22 -8.27
N ALA A 51 5.79 -2.49 -9.48
CA ALA A 51 7.21 -2.47 -9.68
C ALA A 51 7.57 -1.98 -11.08
N LYS A 52 8.66 -1.25 -11.18
CA LYS A 52 9.27 -0.82 -12.44
C LYS A 52 10.77 -0.70 -12.25
N GLU A 53 11.55 -1.32 -13.15
CA GLU A 53 13.02 -1.32 -13.06
C GLU A 53 13.51 -1.77 -11.67
N SER A 54 14.20 -0.89 -10.95
CA SER A 54 14.75 -1.15 -9.62
C SER A 54 13.90 -0.60 -8.46
N ILE A 55 12.66 -0.17 -8.72
CA ILE A 55 11.79 0.46 -7.73
C ILE A 55 10.56 -0.40 -7.48
N SER A 56 10.23 -0.60 -6.22
CA SER A 56 8.98 -1.20 -5.74
C SER A 56 8.09 -0.16 -5.07
N VAL A 57 6.77 -0.31 -5.21
CA VAL A 57 5.78 0.58 -4.59
C VAL A 57 4.72 -0.25 -3.88
N GLU A 58 4.41 0.14 -2.65
CA GLU A 58 3.29 -0.37 -1.84
C GLU A 58 2.31 0.78 -1.56
N VAL A 59 1.02 0.54 -1.78
CA VAL A 59 -0.06 1.48 -1.48
C VAL A 59 -0.79 1.06 -0.22
N SER A 60 -0.50 1.73 0.88
CA SER A 60 -0.88 1.33 2.23
C SER A 60 -2.09 2.12 2.76
N PHE A 61 -3.29 1.73 2.32
CA PHE A 61 -4.57 2.22 2.90
C PHE A 61 -5.29 1.14 3.72
N ASN A 62 -4.56 0.12 4.15
CA ASN A 62 -5.02 -0.99 4.97
C ASN A 62 -4.78 -0.73 6.46
N HIS A 63 -5.11 -1.70 7.30
CA HIS A 63 -4.95 -1.60 8.75
C HIS A 63 -3.49 -1.39 9.14
N GLY A 64 -3.30 -0.68 10.26
CA GLY A 64 -1.97 -0.34 10.77
C GLY A 64 -1.06 -1.53 11.08
N GLU A 65 -1.63 -2.72 11.28
CA GLU A 65 -0.90 -3.99 11.46
C GLU A 65 -0.08 -4.37 10.20
N ALA A 66 -0.56 -3.98 9.02
CA ALA A 66 0.14 -4.24 7.77
C ALA A 66 1.37 -3.33 7.52
N ILE A 67 1.61 -2.30 8.35
CA ILE A 67 2.72 -1.35 8.15
C ILE A 67 4.06 -2.08 8.11
N ALA A 68 4.33 -2.94 9.10
CA ALA A 68 5.59 -3.68 9.16
C ALA A 68 5.78 -4.56 7.90
N TRP A 69 4.70 -5.23 7.47
CA TRP A 69 4.71 -6.06 6.28
C TRP A 69 5.00 -5.25 5.02
N ASN A 70 4.36 -4.10 4.85
CA ASN A 70 4.59 -3.23 3.69
C ASN A 70 6.02 -2.66 3.66
N LEU A 71 6.64 -2.43 4.82
CA LEU A 71 8.04 -2.01 4.93
C LEU A 71 9.02 -3.14 4.59
N ILE A 72 8.70 -4.39 4.93
CA ILE A 72 9.58 -5.55 4.71
C ILE A 72 9.52 -6.07 3.26
N LYS A 73 8.40 -5.98 2.57
CA LYS A 73 8.29 -6.47 1.18
C LYS A 73 9.36 -5.90 0.22
N PRO A 74 9.66 -4.58 0.21
CA PRO A 74 10.77 -4.04 -0.58
C PRO A 74 12.13 -4.63 -0.25
N VAL A 75 12.39 -4.91 1.04
CA VAL A 75 13.62 -5.56 1.50
C VAL A 75 13.72 -6.97 0.92
N ILE A 76 12.64 -7.76 1.07
CA ILE A 76 12.58 -9.12 0.51
C ILE A 76 12.77 -9.10 -1.02
N ALA A 77 12.20 -8.12 -1.70
CA ALA A 77 12.35 -7.99 -3.16
C ALA A 77 13.78 -7.63 -3.60
N SER A 78 14.56 -7.00 -2.73
CA SER A 78 15.93 -6.58 -2.99
C SER A 78 16.98 -7.61 -2.59
N GLU A 79 16.81 -8.25 -1.43
CA GLU A 79 17.84 -9.10 -0.86
C GLU A 79 17.99 -10.46 -1.55
N VAL A 80 19.20 -10.99 -1.53
CA VAL A 80 19.51 -12.36 -1.94
C VAL A 80 19.15 -13.31 -0.80
N ASN A 81 18.02 -13.98 -0.91
CA ASN A 81 17.51 -14.93 0.09
C ASN A 81 17.44 -16.36 -0.43
N ASN A 82 18.35 -16.73 -1.35
CA ASN A 82 18.49 -18.06 -1.96
C ASN A 82 17.24 -18.56 -2.71
N VAL A 83 16.27 -17.69 -2.97
CA VAL A 83 15.07 -18.00 -3.77
C VAL A 83 15.11 -17.19 -5.05
N LYS A 84 14.83 -17.82 -6.18
CA LYS A 84 14.84 -17.17 -7.48
C LYS A 84 13.79 -16.06 -7.54
N LYS A 85 14.21 -14.84 -7.83
CA LYS A 85 13.36 -13.66 -7.93
C LYS A 85 12.71 -13.54 -9.30
N ALA A 86 11.45 -13.12 -9.33
CA ALA A 86 10.80 -12.64 -10.53
C ALA A 86 11.13 -11.16 -10.79
N ILE A 87 11.43 -10.41 -9.71
CA ILE A 87 11.86 -9.02 -9.76
C ILE A 87 12.92 -8.78 -8.70
N ASN A 88 13.85 -7.87 -9.00
CA ASN A 88 14.87 -7.41 -8.05
C ASN A 88 14.83 -5.89 -8.01
N THR A 89 14.40 -5.34 -6.87
CA THR A 89 14.30 -3.89 -6.65
C THR A 89 15.37 -3.42 -5.67
N LYS A 90 15.76 -2.16 -5.75
CA LYS A 90 16.81 -1.55 -4.91
C LYS A 90 16.26 -0.43 -4.02
N VAL A 91 15.05 0.04 -4.30
CA VAL A 91 14.39 1.13 -3.57
C VAL A 91 12.93 0.75 -3.34
N GLY A 92 12.45 0.95 -2.12
CA GLY A 92 11.05 0.83 -1.76
C GLY A 92 10.37 2.19 -1.68
N VAL A 93 9.12 2.28 -2.12
CA VAL A 93 8.25 3.44 -1.94
C VAL A 93 6.97 3.00 -1.26
N ILE A 94 6.58 3.67 -0.17
CA ILE A 94 5.32 3.43 0.52
C ILE A 94 4.44 4.66 0.34
N ILE A 95 3.27 4.48 -0.28
CA ILE A 95 2.25 5.54 -0.42
C ILE A 95 1.17 5.30 0.63
N CYS A 96 0.94 6.24 1.53
CA CYS A 96 -0.04 6.12 2.60
C CYS A 96 -0.79 7.44 2.84
N ALA A 97 -1.89 7.38 3.59
CA ALA A 97 -2.60 8.58 4.01
C ALA A 97 -1.86 9.26 5.18
N THR A 98 -1.82 10.60 5.21
CA THR A 98 -1.51 11.33 6.44
C THR A 98 -2.69 11.23 7.41
N GLN A 99 -2.51 11.58 8.70
CA GLN A 99 -3.60 11.65 9.67
C GLN A 99 -4.73 12.57 9.16
N ALA A 100 -4.40 13.73 8.63
CA ALA A 100 -5.39 14.67 8.08
C ALA A 100 -6.15 14.10 6.86
N MET A 101 -5.48 13.32 6.00
CA MET A 101 -6.12 12.63 4.90
C MET A 101 -7.04 11.51 5.38
N LYS A 102 -6.62 10.77 6.40
CA LYS A 102 -7.40 9.69 7.01
C LYS A 102 -8.73 10.23 7.56
N GLU A 103 -8.68 11.34 8.29
CA GLU A 103 -9.85 12.00 8.87
C GLU A 103 -10.80 12.53 7.79
N SER A 104 -10.26 13.34 6.86
CA SER A 104 -11.08 13.98 5.82
C SER A 104 -11.53 13.04 4.69
N GLY A 105 -10.89 11.89 4.53
CA GLY A 105 -11.20 10.91 3.47
C GLY A 105 -12.17 9.81 3.88
N GLY A 106 -12.71 9.84 5.09
CA GLY A 106 -13.66 8.85 5.62
C GLY A 106 -13.02 7.48 5.89
N PHE A 107 -11.71 7.40 6.06
CA PHE A 107 -11.00 6.15 6.32
C PHE A 107 -11.39 5.55 7.68
N ASP A 108 -11.11 4.26 7.85
CA ASP A 108 -11.30 3.60 9.14
C ASP A 108 -10.27 4.06 10.17
N GLY A 109 -10.66 4.08 11.45
CA GLY A 109 -9.75 4.40 12.55
C GLY A 109 -8.53 3.47 12.65
N ALA A 110 -8.66 2.23 12.19
CA ALA A 110 -7.59 1.24 12.20
C ALA A 110 -6.57 1.39 11.04
N VAL A 111 -6.87 2.20 10.02
CA VAL A 111 -5.96 2.42 8.88
C VAL A 111 -4.65 3.05 9.37
N GLY A 112 -3.54 2.45 8.92
CA GLY A 112 -2.20 2.98 9.14
C GLY A 112 -2.01 4.31 8.41
N GLN A 113 -1.42 5.29 9.09
CA GLN A 113 -1.14 6.60 8.50
C GLN A 113 0.37 6.90 8.48
N TYR A 114 0.75 7.90 7.70
CA TYR A 114 2.13 8.35 7.50
C TYR A 114 2.92 8.49 8.81
N GLU A 115 2.34 9.16 9.79
CA GLU A 115 2.97 9.42 11.09
C GLU A 115 3.27 8.11 11.84
N LYS A 116 2.37 7.13 11.72
CA LYS A 116 2.57 5.80 12.31
C LYS A 116 3.61 4.99 11.54
N VAL A 117 3.66 5.11 10.21
CA VAL A 117 4.72 4.46 9.40
C VAL A 117 6.10 4.93 9.83
N LEU A 118 6.29 6.24 10.04
CA LEU A 118 7.56 6.78 10.54
C LEU A 118 7.94 6.23 11.93
N GLN A 119 6.96 6.02 12.82
CA GLN A 119 7.20 5.41 14.14
C GLN A 119 7.68 3.95 13.99
N TYR A 120 7.14 3.19 13.05
CA TYR A 120 7.57 1.81 12.78
C TYR A 120 8.97 1.72 12.18
N MET A 121 9.40 2.70 11.40
CA MET A 121 10.74 2.70 10.80
C MET A 121 11.85 2.74 11.85
N THR A 122 11.63 3.37 12.99
CA THR A 122 12.65 3.48 14.05
C THR A 122 13.09 2.10 14.58
N PRO A 123 12.20 1.25 15.12
CA PRO A 123 12.57 -0.08 15.62
C PRO A 123 12.95 -1.05 14.49
N LEU A 124 12.45 -0.84 13.26
CA LEU A 124 12.77 -1.71 12.12
C LEU A 124 14.03 -1.29 11.36
N ARG A 125 14.71 -0.21 11.77
CA ARG A 125 15.83 0.40 11.03
C ARG A 125 16.94 -0.59 10.64
N THR A 126 17.26 -1.53 11.50
CA THR A 126 18.30 -2.54 11.24
C THR A 126 17.85 -3.62 10.25
N MET A 127 16.54 -3.77 10.04
CA MET A 127 15.96 -4.75 9.12
C MET A 127 15.67 -4.13 7.74
N LEU A 128 15.63 -2.80 7.64
CA LEU A 128 15.35 -2.09 6.39
C LEU A 128 16.68 -1.84 5.66
N SER A 129 17.18 -2.88 4.99
CA SER A 129 18.47 -2.90 4.28
C SER A 129 18.49 -2.12 2.96
N VAL A 130 17.31 -1.61 2.51
CA VAL A 130 17.18 -0.82 1.29
C VAL A 130 16.63 0.58 1.61
N PRO A 131 16.95 1.61 0.80
CA PRO A 131 16.31 2.91 0.91
C PRO A 131 14.80 2.81 0.78
N ILE A 132 14.06 3.38 1.74
CA ILE A 132 12.60 3.44 1.73
C ILE A 132 12.15 4.91 1.69
N ILE A 133 11.35 5.25 0.70
CA ILE A 133 10.71 6.57 0.55
C ILE A 133 9.27 6.46 1.04
N ILE A 134 8.87 7.31 1.98
CA ILE A 134 7.49 7.35 2.47
C ILE A 134 6.79 8.58 1.90
N ILE A 135 5.68 8.36 1.18
CA ILE A 135 4.85 9.40 0.59
C ILE A 135 3.52 9.47 1.36
N GLY A 136 3.33 10.54 2.14
CA GLY A 136 2.08 10.82 2.83
C GLY A 136 1.14 11.66 1.98
N LEU A 137 -0.01 11.11 1.58
CA LEU A 137 -1.02 11.85 0.85
C LEU A 137 -1.72 12.84 1.78
N LYS A 138 -1.72 14.11 1.41
CA LYS A 138 -2.38 15.18 2.15
C LYS A 138 -3.89 15.14 1.93
N LYS A 139 -4.65 15.74 2.86
CA LYS A 139 -6.11 15.87 2.73
C LYS A 139 -6.49 16.61 1.44
N PRO A 140 -7.64 16.29 0.84
CA PRO A 140 -8.19 17.02 -0.30
C PRO A 140 -8.39 18.50 0.08
N LYS A 141 -8.21 19.39 -0.91
CA LYS A 141 -8.39 20.85 -0.71
C LYS A 141 -9.81 21.33 -0.96
N THR A 142 -10.62 20.55 -1.66
CA THR A 142 -11.91 20.98 -2.21
C THR A 142 -13.10 20.18 -1.69
N PHE A 143 -12.84 19.12 -0.93
CA PHE A 143 -13.90 18.28 -0.37
C PHE A 143 -13.43 17.50 0.86
N GLU A 144 -14.39 17.04 1.63
CA GLU A 144 -14.24 16.06 2.72
C GLU A 144 -15.27 14.96 2.55
N VAL A 145 -15.05 13.82 3.19
CA VAL A 145 -15.99 12.69 3.22
C VAL A 145 -16.66 12.65 4.58
N GLU A 146 -17.95 12.97 4.61
CA GLU A 146 -18.80 12.77 5.77
C GLU A 146 -19.29 11.31 5.80
N VAL A 147 -19.03 10.61 6.90
CA VAL A 147 -19.45 9.20 7.05
C VAL A 147 -20.77 9.16 7.80
N ILE A 148 -21.84 8.77 7.11
CA ILE A 148 -23.18 8.59 7.69
C ILE A 148 -23.47 7.11 7.94
N LYS A 149 -24.29 6.83 8.96
CA LYS A 149 -24.90 5.50 9.19
C LYS A 149 -26.15 5.36 8.32
N THR A 150 -26.32 4.23 7.69
CA THR A 150 -27.50 3.84 6.95
C THR A 150 -27.97 2.45 7.39
N ASP A 151 -29.16 2.02 7.03
CA ASP A 151 -29.67 0.67 7.33
C ASP A 151 -28.78 -0.45 6.76
N LYS A 152 -28.00 -0.15 5.71
CA LYS A 152 -27.07 -1.08 5.07
C LYS A 152 -25.60 -0.88 5.50
N GLY A 153 -25.36 -0.17 6.61
CA GLY A 153 -24.02 0.10 7.14
C GLY A 153 -23.57 1.55 6.95
N LYS A 154 -22.26 1.79 6.98
CA LYS A 154 -21.67 3.12 6.85
C LYS A 154 -21.46 3.50 5.37
N LYS A 155 -21.80 4.74 5.01
CA LYS A 155 -21.62 5.30 3.66
C LYS A 155 -20.91 6.66 3.75
N GLY A 156 -19.93 6.90 2.86
CA GLY A 156 -19.30 8.20 2.69
C GLY A 156 -20.08 9.10 1.72
N ILE A 157 -20.23 10.34 2.09
CA ILE A 157 -20.82 11.41 1.24
C ILE A 157 -19.76 12.48 1.06
N ILE A 158 -19.54 12.89 -0.19
CA ILE A 158 -18.60 13.98 -0.50
C ILE A 158 -19.29 15.31 -0.17
N LYS A 159 -18.65 16.06 0.71
CA LYS A 159 -19.02 17.43 1.07
C LYS A 159 -17.96 18.38 0.50
N ARG A 160 -18.36 19.31 -0.35
CA ARG A 160 -17.45 20.36 -0.86
C ARG A 160 -17.15 21.38 0.24
N ILE A 161 -15.92 21.87 0.29
CA ILE A 161 -15.42 22.88 1.22
C ILE A 161 -14.91 24.09 0.43
#